data_212ee596d2153080d786bc5b48ca2a2b
#
_entry.id   212ee596d2153080d786bc5b48ca2a2b
#
_cell.length_a   1.000
_cell.length_b   1.000
_cell.length_c   1.000
_cell.angle_alpha   90.00
_cell.angle_beta   90.00
_cell.angle_gamma   90.00
#
_symmetry.space_group_name_H-M   'P 1'
#
loop_
_entity.id
_entity.type
_entity.pdbx_description
1 polymer ?
#
loop_
_entity_poly.entity_id
_entity_poly.type
_entity_poly.pdbx_seq_one_letter_code
_entity_poly.pdbx_strand_id
1 'polypeptide(L)'
;MMKKTLRAAALTAAMTAMLSGAAFAMPTVTDGQETSDGAVLTYPVVQTDAADAQQRINTTIENDVKTFMQEIDMARMGNKKTSAEMSYEITNSSKDLLSFKVKQHISAEGEAHPMSYTRGYLFRLSDGKALTLDDVQQMSDRKEHASRYTLDALNRRLTEPKNGAAEGYKALEAAPKDIYMDADGHIHVLIQRYEAASYAA
;
A
#
# COMPACT_ATOMS: atom_id res chain seq x y z
N MET A 1 2.06 28.89 30.15
CA MET A 1 0.85 28.11 29.79
C MET A 1 0.60 28.29 28.30
N MET A 2 1.18 27.40 27.46
CA MET A 2 0.96 27.44 26.02
C MET A 2 -0.27 26.58 25.70
N LYS A 3 -1.30 27.19 25.13
CA LYS A 3 -2.51 26.52 24.66
C LYS A 3 -2.15 25.77 23.38
N LYS A 4 -2.12 24.41 23.44
CA LYS A 4 -2.07 23.56 22.26
C LYS A 4 -3.42 23.68 21.54
N THR A 5 -3.46 24.40 20.44
CA THR A 5 -4.60 24.40 19.52
C THR A 5 -4.52 23.13 18.68
N LEU A 6 -5.32 22.13 19.04
CA LEU A 6 -5.62 20.99 18.14
C LEU A 6 -6.35 21.57 16.92
N ARG A 7 -5.70 21.61 15.77
CA ARG A 7 -6.39 21.85 14.50
C ARG A 7 -6.93 20.50 14.02
N ALA A 8 -8.23 20.31 14.17
CA ALA A 8 -8.94 19.22 13.53
C ALA A 8 -8.94 19.46 12.01
N ALA A 9 -8.26 18.61 11.26
CA ALA A 9 -8.40 18.56 9.82
C ALA A 9 -9.79 17.97 9.52
N ALA A 10 -10.63 18.73 8.85
CA ALA A 10 -11.95 18.29 8.42
C ALA A 10 -11.79 17.42 7.18
N LEU A 11 -12.08 16.13 7.30
CA LEU A 11 -12.23 15.20 6.17
C LEU A 11 -13.49 15.61 5.39
N THR A 12 -13.34 16.29 4.27
CA THR A 12 -14.46 16.64 3.41
C THR A 12 -14.57 15.58 2.30
N ALA A 13 -15.23 14.47 2.59
CA ALA A 13 -15.63 13.51 1.57
C ALA A 13 -16.91 14.01 0.89
N ALA A 14 -16.83 14.41 -0.35
CA ALA A 14 -18.01 14.71 -1.17
C ALA A 14 -18.66 13.39 -1.61
N MET A 15 -19.72 12.96 -0.92
CA MET A 15 -20.55 11.84 -1.35
C MET A 15 -21.54 12.31 -2.43
N THR A 16 -21.30 11.91 -3.66
CA THR A 16 -22.33 11.97 -4.71
C THR A 16 -22.90 10.57 -4.89
N ALA A 17 -24.04 10.29 -4.27
CA ALA A 17 -24.76 9.03 -4.46
C ALA A 17 -25.49 9.07 -5.82
N MET A 18 -25.09 8.23 -6.77
CA MET A 18 -25.90 7.86 -7.92
C MET A 18 -26.38 6.42 -7.79
N LEU A 19 -27.68 6.27 -7.54
CA LEU A 19 -28.39 4.99 -7.61
C LEU A 19 -28.73 4.71 -9.07
N SER A 20 -28.20 3.65 -9.65
CA SER A 20 -28.78 3.00 -10.82
C SER A 20 -28.30 1.56 -10.96
N GLY A 21 -29.25 0.63 -11.00
CA GLY A 21 -29.32 -0.69 -11.63
C GLY A 21 -28.10 -1.61 -11.58
N ALA A 22 -28.30 -2.79 -11.00
CA ALA A 22 -27.33 -3.86 -10.82
C ALA A 22 -26.69 -4.37 -12.13
N ALA A 23 -25.73 -3.64 -12.62
CA ALA A 23 -24.60 -4.18 -13.38
C ALA A 23 -23.38 -3.88 -12.49
N PHE A 24 -22.64 -4.89 -12.07
CA PHE A 24 -21.42 -4.69 -11.31
C PHE A 24 -20.52 -3.74 -12.10
N ALA A 25 -20.56 -2.48 -11.74
CA ALA A 25 -19.76 -1.45 -12.38
C ALA A 25 -18.29 -1.61 -11.94
N MET A 26 -17.37 -1.23 -12.80
CA MET A 26 -15.97 -1.11 -12.42
C MET A 26 -15.86 -0.13 -11.24
N PRO A 27 -14.99 -0.39 -10.25
CA PRO A 27 -14.81 0.54 -9.16
C PRO A 27 -14.32 1.89 -9.68
N THR A 28 -14.81 2.97 -9.09
CA THR A 28 -14.30 4.32 -9.37
C THR A 28 -13.30 4.67 -8.28
N VAL A 29 -12.15 5.21 -8.69
CA VAL A 29 -11.11 5.68 -7.78
C VAL A 29 -10.88 7.16 -8.01
N THR A 30 -10.93 7.94 -6.94
CA THR A 30 -10.69 9.38 -6.95
C THR A 30 -9.59 9.73 -5.94
N ASP A 31 -9.02 10.92 -6.06
CA ASP A 31 -7.97 11.39 -5.17
C ASP A 31 -8.55 11.87 -3.83
N GLY A 32 -8.08 11.27 -2.73
CA GLY A 32 -8.10 11.87 -1.41
C GLY A 32 -6.82 12.68 -1.21
N GLN A 33 -6.88 13.80 -0.51
CA GLN A 33 -5.73 14.65 -0.29
C GLN A 33 -5.65 15.13 1.15
N GLU A 34 -4.45 15.06 1.72
CA GLU A 34 -4.08 15.68 2.98
C GLU A 34 -2.85 16.56 2.75
N THR A 35 -2.91 17.79 3.25
CA THR A 35 -1.79 18.72 3.16
C THR A 35 -1.50 19.28 4.54
N SER A 36 -0.29 19.13 5.01
CA SER A 36 0.19 19.75 6.23
C SER A 36 1.62 20.22 6.01
N ASP A 37 2.12 21.06 6.89
CA ASP A 37 3.42 21.73 6.82
C ASP A 37 4.55 20.85 6.21
N GLY A 38 4.88 21.09 4.93
CA GLY A 38 5.87 20.33 4.17
C GLY A 38 5.46 18.92 3.73
N ALA A 39 4.21 18.51 3.95
CA ALA A 39 3.70 17.22 3.51
C ALA A 39 2.54 17.37 2.52
N VAL A 40 2.58 16.59 1.44
CA VAL A 40 1.50 16.47 0.44
C VAL A 40 1.20 14.99 0.26
N LEU A 41 0.01 14.57 0.70
CA LEU A 41 -0.41 13.18 0.64
C LEU A 41 -1.58 13.04 -0.32
N THR A 42 -1.40 12.26 -1.39
CA THR A 42 -2.45 11.90 -2.34
C THR A 42 -2.66 10.40 -2.24
N TYR A 43 -3.88 9.98 -1.93
CA TYR A 43 -4.24 8.58 -1.70
C TYR A 43 -5.56 8.22 -2.40
N PRO A 44 -5.80 6.92 -2.73
CA PRO A 44 -7.02 6.53 -3.42
C PRO A 44 -8.23 6.54 -2.48
N VAL A 45 -9.35 7.06 -2.97
CA VAL A 45 -10.70 6.93 -2.39
C VAL A 45 -11.54 6.09 -3.35
N VAL A 46 -11.99 4.94 -2.90
CA VAL A 46 -12.64 3.92 -3.72
C VAL A 46 -14.16 4.00 -3.57
N GLN A 47 -14.87 3.93 -4.69
CA GLN A 47 -16.32 3.76 -4.74
C GLN A 47 -16.66 2.45 -5.45
N THR A 48 -17.53 1.65 -4.84
CA THR A 48 -18.03 0.38 -5.37
C THR A 48 -19.52 0.26 -5.11
N ASP A 49 -20.20 -0.64 -5.82
CA ASP A 49 -21.63 -0.92 -5.60
C ASP A 49 -21.91 -1.60 -4.26
N ALA A 50 -20.93 -2.26 -3.66
CA ALA A 50 -21.03 -2.91 -2.36
C ALA A 50 -20.55 -1.96 -1.24
N ALA A 51 -21.52 -1.32 -0.54
CA ALA A 51 -21.23 -0.32 0.49
C ALA A 51 -20.28 -0.83 1.60
N ASP A 52 -20.46 -2.07 2.07
CA ASP A 52 -19.63 -2.67 3.11
C ASP A 52 -18.19 -2.91 2.60
N ALA A 53 -18.03 -3.33 1.34
CA ALA A 53 -16.73 -3.50 0.71
C ALA A 53 -16.03 -2.15 0.55
N GLN A 54 -16.75 -1.14 0.03
CA GLN A 54 -16.26 0.23 -0.08
C GLN A 54 -15.75 0.75 1.26
N GLN A 55 -16.54 0.60 2.33
CA GLN A 55 -16.17 1.06 3.65
C GLN A 55 -14.89 0.37 4.14
N ARG A 56 -14.77 -0.96 3.99
CA ARG A 56 -13.57 -1.71 4.43
C ARG A 56 -12.32 -1.29 3.67
N ILE A 57 -12.43 -1.13 2.35
CA ILE A 57 -11.31 -0.68 1.51
C ILE A 57 -10.84 0.70 1.97
N ASN A 58 -11.76 1.68 2.04
CA ASN A 58 -11.40 3.04 2.42
C ASN A 58 -10.89 3.12 3.86
N THR A 59 -11.46 2.35 4.81
CA THR A 59 -10.93 2.27 6.17
C THR A 59 -9.48 1.74 6.22
N THR A 60 -9.16 0.76 5.39
CA THR A 60 -7.79 0.24 5.29
C THR A 60 -6.82 1.32 4.81
N ILE A 61 -7.20 2.04 3.74
CA ILE A 61 -6.41 3.15 3.18
C ILE A 61 -6.24 4.29 4.18
N GLU A 62 -7.34 4.72 4.83
CA GLU A 62 -7.31 5.78 5.83
C GLU A 62 -6.43 5.45 7.03
N ASN A 63 -6.42 4.20 7.48
CA ASN A 63 -5.56 3.77 8.57
C ASN A 63 -4.08 3.86 8.19
N ASP A 64 -3.73 3.53 6.95
CA ASP A 64 -2.37 3.68 6.44
C ASP A 64 -1.96 5.16 6.32
N VAL A 65 -2.86 6.01 5.82
CA VAL A 65 -2.63 7.47 5.78
C VAL A 65 -2.37 8.01 7.19
N LYS A 66 -3.19 7.61 8.17
CA LYS A 66 -3.00 7.99 9.58
C LYS A 66 -1.66 7.51 10.15
N THR A 67 -1.28 6.27 9.83
CA THR A 67 0.01 5.71 10.27
C THR A 67 1.15 6.52 9.67
N PHE A 68 1.10 6.81 8.38
CA PHE A 68 2.12 7.61 7.71
C PHE A 68 2.19 9.05 8.26
N MET A 69 1.06 9.67 8.58
CA MET A 69 1.05 10.97 9.25
C MET A 69 1.74 10.92 10.62
N GLN A 70 1.57 9.85 11.39
CA GLN A 70 2.29 9.66 12.66
C GLN A 70 3.81 9.51 12.44
N GLU A 71 4.24 8.83 11.38
CA GLU A 71 5.66 8.72 11.01
C GLU A 71 6.24 10.09 10.63
N ILE A 72 5.48 10.92 9.89
CA ILE A 72 5.87 12.30 9.58
C ILE A 72 6.02 13.13 10.85
N ASP A 73 5.08 13.01 11.79
CA ASP A 73 5.15 13.73 13.06
C ASP A 73 6.36 13.28 13.91
N MET A 74 6.69 11.99 13.90
CA MET A 74 7.91 11.49 14.54
C MET A 74 9.18 12.05 13.88
N ALA A 75 9.22 12.12 12.55
CA ALA A 75 10.35 12.69 11.81
C ALA A 75 10.55 14.20 12.09
N ARG A 76 9.49 14.92 12.45
CA ARG A 76 9.52 16.34 12.85
C ARG A 76 10.00 16.59 14.28
N MET A 77 10.11 15.52 15.09
CA MET A 77 10.59 15.68 16.47
C MET A 77 11.99 16.29 16.49
N GLY A 78 12.21 17.24 17.38
CA GLY A 78 13.47 17.99 17.46
C GLY A 78 13.56 19.19 16.52
N ASN A 79 12.42 19.73 16.04
CA ASN A 79 12.31 20.88 15.13
C ASN A 79 13.05 20.72 13.79
N LYS A 80 13.18 19.49 13.31
CA LYS A 80 13.75 19.21 11.99
C LYS A 80 12.78 19.66 10.90
N LYS A 81 13.30 20.35 9.89
CA LYS A 81 12.55 20.64 8.68
C LYS A 81 12.33 19.30 7.94
N THR A 82 11.07 18.95 7.74
CA THR A 82 10.67 17.65 7.17
C THR A 82 9.76 17.89 5.98
N SER A 83 10.02 17.20 4.90
CA SER A 83 9.11 17.05 3.75
C SER A 83 8.62 15.64 3.64
N ALA A 84 7.37 15.45 3.24
CA ALA A 84 6.79 14.15 3.02
C ALA A 84 5.84 14.14 1.82
N GLU A 85 5.82 13.03 1.13
CA GLU A 85 4.96 12.81 -0.03
C GLU A 85 4.32 11.43 0.01
N MET A 86 3.05 11.36 -0.34
CA MET A 86 2.36 10.11 -0.63
C MET A 86 1.72 10.23 -2.00
N SER A 87 1.88 9.21 -2.81
CA SER A 87 1.25 9.10 -4.13
C SER A 87 0.83 7.66 -4.40
N TYR A 88 -0.08 7.44 -5.34
CA TYR A 88 -0.52 6.09 -5.70
C TYR A 88 -0.60 5.87 -7.19
N GLU A 89 -0.63 4.61 -7.60
CA GLU A 89 -0.77 4.16 -8.97
C GLU A 89 -1.70 2.95 -9.00
N ILE A 90 -2.82 3.03 -9.75
CA ILE A 90 -3.70 1.88 -9.98
C ILE A 90 -2.98 0.93 -10.94
N THR A 91 -2.77 -0.30 -10.51
CA THR A 91 -2.05 -1.32 -11.28
C THR A 91 -2.97 -2.32 -11.95
N ASN A 92 -4.16 -2.55 -11.37
CA ASN A 92 -5.21 -3.37 -11.96
C ASN A 92 -6.58 -2.92 -11.44
N SER A 93 -7.58 -2.95 -12.31
CA SER A 93 -8.96 -2.67 -11.96
C SER A 93 -9.87 -3.56 -12.79
N SER A 94 -10.67 -4.38 -12.13
CA SER A 94 -11.63 -5.29 -12.73
C SER A 94 -12.95 -5.26 -11.95
N LYS A 95 -13.92 -6.07 -12.33
CA LYS A 95 -15.18 -6.21 -11.58
C LYS A 95 -15.01 -6.89 -10.22
N ASP A 96 -13.97 -7.72 -10.09
CA ASP A 96 -13.77 -8.56 -8.92
C ASP A 96 -12.62 -8.08 -8.03
N LEU A 97 -11.63 -7.41 -8.62
CA LEU A 97 -10.39 -7.03 -7.97
C LEU A 97 -10.01 -5.58 -8.27
N LEU A 98 -9.45 -4.91 -7.27
CA LEU A 98 -8.78 -3.62 -7.40
C LEU A 98 -7.37 -3.73 -6.82
N SER A 99 -6.38 -3.31 -7.58
CA SER A 99 -4.99 -3.31 -7.16
C SER A 99 -4.31 -1.97 -7.42
N PHE A 100 -3.48 -1.54 -6.47
CA PHE A 100 -2.69 -0.33 -6.58
C PHE A 100 -1.44 -0.39 -5.70
N LYS A 101 -0.48 0.46 -6.03
CA LYS A 101 0.71 0.74 -5.21
C LYS A 101 0.58 2.13 -4.60
N VAL A 102 1.03 2.28 -3.36
CA VAL A 102 1.18 3.56 -2.68
C VAL A 102 2.64 3.78 -2.38
N LYS A 103 3.21 4.88 -2.86
CA LYS A 103 4.56 5.32 -2.55
C LYS A 103 4.51 6.32 -1.42
N GLN A 104 5.35 6.11 -0.41
CA GLN A 104 5.48 6.96 0.77
C GLN A 104 6.94 7.39 0.90
N HIS A 105 7.17 8.68 1.06
CA HIS A 105 8.51 9.25 1.19
C HIS A 105 8.55 10.29 2.30
N ILE A 106 9.56 10.22 3.17
CA ILE A 106 9.84 11.22 4.20
C ILE A 106 11.32 11.57 4.11
N SER A 107 11.61 12.88 4.08
CA SER A 107 12.96 13.41 4.14
C SER A 107 13.05 14.46 5.25
N ALA A 108 13.95 14.29 6.19
CA ALA A 108 14.19 15.24 7.26
C ALA A 108 15.58 15.88 7.14
N GLU A 109 15.70 17.15 7.55
CA GLU A 109 16.95 17.88 7.49
C GLU A 109 18.06 17.20 8.31
N GLY A 110 19.21 17.00 7.69
CA GLY A 110 20.36 16.33 8.29
C GLY A 110 20.30 14.79 8.28
N GLU A 111 19.28 14.20 7.69
CA GLU A 111 19.25 12.75 7.46
C GLU A 111 19.95 12.36 6.17
N ALA A 112 20.91 11.43 6.28
CA ALA A 112 21.65 10.90 5.13
C ALA A 112 20.76 10.00 4.25
N HIS A 113 19.69 9.47 4.81
CA HIS A 113 18.87 8.42 4.19
C HIS A 113 17.37 8.67 4.40
N PRO A 114 16.70 9.29 3.41
CA PRO A 114 15.27 9.45 3.44
C PRO A 114 14.54 8.11 3.55
N MET A 115 13.44 8.08 4.31
CA MET A 115 12.54 6.93 4.35
C MET A 115 11.72 6.86 3.06
N SER A 116 11.70 5.70 2.43
CA SER A 116 10.88 5.44 1.25
C SER A 116 10.31 4.04 1.31
N TYR A 117 8.99 3.95 1.19
CA TYR A 117 8.24 2.69 1.16
C TYR A 117 7.37 2.63 -0.09
N THR A 118 7.13 1.43 -0.57
CA THR A 118 6.09 1.15 -1.55
C THR A 118 5.18 0.09 -0.98
N ARG A 119 3.94 0.47 -0.62
CA ARG A 119 2.91 -0.46 -0.19
C ARG A 119 2.19 -1.02 -1.39
N GLY A 120 1.84 -2.29 -1.34
CA GLY A 120 1.05 -2.97 -2.35
C GLY A 120 -0.31 -3.36 -1.79
N TYR A 121 -1.36 -3.15 -2.59
CA TYR A 121 -2.73 -3.50 -2.24
C TYR A 121 -3.38 -4.29 -3.33
N LEU A 122 -4.05 -5.37 -2.94
CA LEU A 122 -4.93 -6.15 -3.78
C LEU A 122 -6.22 -6.41 -3.00
N PHE A 123 -7.32 -5.79 -3.43
CA PHE A 123 -8.62 -5.92 -2.78
C PHE A 123 -9.56 -6.78 -3.59
N ARG A 124 -10.32 -7.65 -2.91
CA ARG A 124 -11.48 -8.30 -3.48
C ARG A 124 -12.70 -7.38 -3.32
N LEU A 125 -13.35 -7.04 -4.43
CA LEU A 125 -14.43 -6.03 -4.43
C LEU A 125 -15.76 -6.55 -3.88
N SER A 126 -15.97 -7.87 -3.83
CA SER A 126 -17.20 -8.44 -3.28
C SER A 126 -17.37 -8.24 -1.78
N ASP A 127 -16.27 -8.13 -1.03
CA ASP A 127 -16.29 -7.99 0.43
C ASP A 127 -15.29 -6.96 0.98
N GLY A 128 -14.50 -6.33 0.13
CA GLY A 128 -13.50 -5.35 0.51
C GLY A 128 -12.29 -5.91 1.24
N LYS A 129 -12.08 -7.23 1.20
CA LYS A 129 -10.93 -7.87 1.85
C LYS A 129 -9.64 -7.50 1.13
N ALA A 130 -8.66 -6.97 1.87
CA ALA A 130 -7.28 -6.91 1.41
C ALA A 130 -6.74 -8.35 1.35
N LEU A 131 -6.35 -8.79 0.15
CA LEU A 131 -5.85 -10.14 -0.08
C LEU A 131 -4.39 -10.24 0.33
N THR A 132 -4.05 -11.34 0.97
CA THR A 132 -2.69 -11.74 1.32
C THR A 132 -2.11 -12.69 0.27
N LEU A 133 -0.83 -12.97 0.38
CA LEU A 133 -0.18 -13.99 -0.45
C LEU A 133 -0.82 -15.37 -0.28
N ASP A 134 -1.23 -15.72 0.94
CA ASP A 134 -1.95 -16.97 1.23
C ASP A 134 -3.32 -17.02 0.56
N ASP A 135 -4.05 -15.91 0.54
CA ASP A 135 -5.33 -15.82 -0.18
C ASP A 135 -5.14 -16.06 -1.68
N VAL A 136 -4.09 -15.45 -2.27
CA VAL A 136 -3.76 -15.64 -3.69
C VAL A 136 -3.42 -17.11 -3.99
N GLN A 137 -2.68 -17.77 -3.10
CA GLN A 137 -2.38 -19.20 -3.24
C GLN A 137 -3.66 -20.05 -3.24
N GLN A 138 -4.61 -19.74 -2.36
CA GLN A 138 -5.88 -20.44 -2.25
C GLN A 138 -6.82 -20.20 -3.45
N MET A 139 -6.76 -19.01 -4.03
CA MET A 139 -7.54 -18.62 -5.21
C MET A 139 -7.00 -19.21 -6.52
N SER A 140 -5.77 -19.71 -6.53
CA SER A 140 -5.14 -20.24 -7.73
C SER A 140 -5.67 -21.64 -8.05
N ASP A 141 -6.36 -21.79 -9.16
CA ASP A 141 -6.85 -23.07 -9.66
C ASP A 141 -5.74 -24.08 -10.03
N ARG A 142 -4.50 -23.60 -10.14
CA ARG A 142 -3.33 -24.40 -10.51
C ARG A 142 -2.35 -24.45 -9.35
N LYS A 143 -2.20 -25.65 -8.76
CA LYS A 143 -1.24 -25.89 -7.67
C LYS A 143 0.19 -25.44 -8.01
N GLU A 144 0.59 -25.55 -9.27
CA GLU A 144 1.91 -25.09 -9.74
C GLU A 144 2.08 -23.57 -9.63
N HIS A 145 1.02 -22.80 -9.87
CA HIS A 145 1.05 -21.34 -9.71
C HIS A 145 1.02 -20.95 -8.24
N ALA A 146 0.20 -21.62 -7.42
CA ALA A 146 0.14 -21.39 -5.98
C ALA A 146 1.51 -21.61 -5.32
N SER A 147 2.24 -22.65 -5.71
CA SER A 147 3.55 -22.97 -5.15
C SER A 147 4.63 -21.91 -5.38
N ARG A 148 4.43 -20.98 -6.34
CA ARG A 148 5.37 -19.90 -6.64
C ARG A 148 5.36 -18.78 -5.60
N TYR A 149 4.28 -18.69 -4.83
CA TYR A 149 4.05 -17.64 -3.83
C TYR A 149 4.26 -18.13 -2.39
N THR A 150 4.84 -19.31 -2.21
CA THR A 150 5.26 -19.76 -0.88
C THR A 150 6.51 -19.02 -0.41
N LEU A 151 6.66 -18.88 0.90
CA LEU A 151 7.85 -18.27 1.49
C LEU A 151 9.15 -18.95 0.99
N ASP A 152 9.15 -20.30 0.90
CA ASP A 152 10.27 -21.07 0.36
C ASP A 152 10.59 -20.72 -1.10
N ALA A 153 9.57 -20.55 -1.94
CA ALA A 153 9.77 -20.18 -3.33
C ALA A 153 10.31 -18.76 -3.47
N LEU A 154 9.82 -17.83 -2.64
CA LEU A 154 10.34 -16.46 -2.58
C LEU A 154 11.80 -16.44 -2.10
N ASN A 155 12.10 -17.17 -1.03
CA ASN A 155 13.46 -17.26 -0.50
C ASN A 155 14.43 -17.87 -1.50
N ARG A 156 14.05 -18.93 -2.22
CA ARG A 156 14.88 -19.45 -3.30
C ARG A 156 15.16 -18.43 -4.40
N ARG A 157 14.17 -17.62 -4.79
CA ARG A 157 14.38 -16.55 -5.78
C ARG A 157 15.33 -15.47 -5.30
N LEU A 158 15.23 -15.09 -4.02
CA LEU A 158 16.08 -14.06 -3.42
C LEU A 158 17.52 -14.50 -3.25
N THR A 159 17.75 -15.78 -2.90
CA THR A 159 19.08 -16.28 -2.53
C THR A 159 19.79 -17.03 -3.66
N GLU A 160 19.11 -17.37 -4.76
CA GLU A 160 19.75 -18.05 -5.89
C GLU A 160 20.52 -17.06 -6.78
N PRO A 161 21.86 -17.24 -6.97
CA PRO A 161 22.68 -16.32 -7.77
C PRO A 161 22.20 -16.15 -9.22
N LYS A 162 21.60 -17.23 -9.83
CA LYS A 162 21.06 -17.17 -11.19
C LYS A 162 19.89 -16.20 -11.38
N ASN A 163 19.25 -15.77 -10.27
CA ASN A 163 18.14 -14.83 -10.29
C ASN A 163 18.60 -13.38 -10.07
N GLY A 164 19.91 -13.13 -10.10
CA GLY A 164 20.49 -11.80 -9.90
C GLY A 164 20.43 -11.34 -8.43
N ALA A 165 20.34 -12.29 -7.49
CA ALA A 165 20.45 -11.99 -6.07
C ALA A 165 21.79 -11.31 -5.83
N ALA A 166 21.75 -10.07 -5.33
CA ALA A 166 22.96 -9.36 -4.95
C ALA A 166 23.57 -10.01 -3.71
N GLU A 167 24.88 -9.88 -3.58
CA GLU A 167 25.60 -10.32 -2.38
C GLU A 167 25.00 -9.62 -1.14
N GLY A 168 24.68 -10.37 -0.09
CA GLY A 168 24.11 -9.82 1.16
C GLY A 168 22.59 -9.99 1.35
N TYR A 169 21.87 -10.57 0.39
CA TYR A 169 20.48 -10.96 0.62
C TYR A 169 20.37 -12.12 1.60
N LYS A 170 19.41 -12.01 2.52
CA LYS A 170 19.02 -13.10 3.45
C LYS A 170 17.61 -13.59 3.14
N ALA A 171 17.35 -14.82 3.57
CA ALA A 171 16.01 -15.36 3.51
C ALA A 171 15.05 -14.52 4.37
N LEU A 172 13.84 -14.32 3.86
CA LEU A 172 12.75 -13.71 4.60
C LEU A 172 12.30 -14.64 5.73
N GLU A 173 12.01 -14.07 6.90
CA GLU A 173 11.51 -14.81 8.05
C GLU A 173 9.99 -15.05 7.96
N ALA A 174 9.27 -14.17 7.25
CA ALA A 174 7.84 -14.25 7.04
C ALA A 174 7.47 -13.85 5.60
N ALA A 175 6.29 -14.28 5.16
CA ALA A 175 5.76 -13.85 3.87
C ALA A 175 5.52 -12.33 3.84
N PRO A 176 5.99 -11.63 2.80
CA PRO A 176 5.73 -10.21 2.63
C PRO A 176 4.23 -9.90 2.62
N LYS A 177 3.86 -8.79 3.22
CA LYS A 177 2.45 -8.35 3.31
C LYS A 177 2.01 -7.53 2.10
N ASP A 178 2.96 -6.85 1.47
CA ASP A 178 2.71 -5.92 0.38
C ASP A 178 2.71 -6.68 -0.96
N ILE A 179 1.54 -6.84 -1.54
CA ILE A 179 1.36 -7.46 -2.85
C ILE A 179 0.50 -6.57 -3.74
N TYR A 180 0.72 -6.64 -5.03
CA TYR A 180 -0.16 -6.01 -6.01
C TYR A 180 -0.27 -6.88 -7.25
N MET A 181 -1.32 -6.66 -8.04
CA MET A 181 -1.53 -7.29 -9.34
C MET A 181 -1.26 -6.26 -10.43
N ASP A 182 -0.53 -6.64 -11.48
CA ASP A 182 -0.34 -5.78 -12.66
C ASP A 182 -1.51 -5.88 -13.66
N ALA A 183 -1.42 -5.11 -14.74
CA ALA A 183 -2.46 -5.07 -15.77
C ALA A 183 -2.64 -6.42 -16.51
N ASP A 184 -1.63 -7.26 -16.53
CA ASP A 184 -1.64 -8.59 -17.14
C ASP A 184 -2.15 -9.68 -16.19
N GLY A 185 -2.49 -9.31 -14.93
CA GLY A 185 -2.98 -10.22 -13.91
C GLY A 185 -1.88 -10.97 -13.15
N HIS A 186 -0.61 -10.57 -13.28
CA HIS A 186 0.48 -11.17 -12.52
C HIS A 186 0.56 -10.56 -11.12
N ILE A 187 0.78 -11.41 -10.13
CA ILE A 187 1.00 -10.99 -8.76
C ILE A 187 2.47 -10.64 -8.54
N HIS A 188 2.69 -9.45 -8.03
CA HIS A 188 3.98 -8.96 -7.60
C HIS A 188 4.03 -8.91 -6.08
N VAL A 189 5.16 -9.30 -5.52
CA VAL A 189 5.44 -9.25 -4.09
C VAL A 189 6.47 -8.15 -3.86
N LEU A 190 6.13 -7.18 -3.02
CA LEU A 190 7.03 -6.11 -2.64
C LEU A 190 7.79 -6.49 -1.36
N ILE A 191 9.09 -6.43 -1.44
CA ILE A 191 9.99 -6.64 -0.30
C ILE A 191 10.53 -5.28 0.08
N GLN A 192 10.25 -4.87 1.30
CA GLN A 192 10.67 -3.56 1.78
C GLN A 192 12.18 -3.54 2.06
N ARG A 193 12.73 -2.33 2.06
CA ARG A 193 14.13 -2.12 2.46
C ARG A 193 14.37 -2.74 3.85
N TYR A 194 15.44 -3.46 4.05
CA TYR A 194 15.81 -4.19 5.28
C TYR A 194 15.08 -5.51 5.56
N GLU A 195 14.04 -5.89 4.82
CA GLU A 195 13.43 -7.21 4.99
C GLU A 195 14.33 -8.35 4.49
N ALA A 196 14.99 -8.17 3.36
CA ALA A 196 15.83 -9.20 2.75
C ALA A 196 17.32 -8.83 2.66
N ALA A 197 17.69 -7.57 2.91
CA ALA A 197 19.08 -7.11 2.83
C ALA A 197 19.39 -6.03 3.86
N SER A 198 20.66 -5.93 4.27
CA SER A 198 21.13 -4.78 5.06
C SER A 198 21.24 -3.53 4.19
N TYR A 199 21.33 -2.34 4.81
CA TYR A 199 21.46 -1.07 4.09
C TYR A 199 22.72 -0.99 3.22
N ALA A 200 23.75 -1.76 3.53
CA ALA A 200 25.05 -1.77 2.84
C ALA A 200 25.19 -2.88 1.78
N ALA A 201 24.08 -3.59 1.46
CA ALA A 201 24.06 -4.63 0.44
C ALA A 201 23.67 -4.08 -0.93
#